data_65bb1d2bc39ff2b5c265e07d599b3b62
#
_entry.id   65bb1d2bc39ff2b5c265e07d599b3b62
#
_cell.length_a   1.000
_cell.length_b   1.000
_cell.length_c   1.000
_cell.angle_alpha   90.00
_cell.angle_beta   90.00
_cell.angle_gamma   90.00
#
_symmetry.space_group_name_H-M   'P 1'
#
loop_
_entity.id
_entity.type
_entity.pdbx_description
1 polymer ?
#
loop_
_entity_poly.entity_id
_entity_poly.type
_entity_poly.pdbx_seq_one_letter_code
_entity_poly.pdbx_strand_id
1 'polypeptide(L)'
;VNGDRYELVVTDRQTLLDVIRDEVGLKGTKRGCTTGACGVCTINDASGAAILSCLTHALEWDGEAITTIEGLEKDGRLDAIQQAFVEYGAVQCGFCTPGVI
;
A
#
# COMPACT_ATOMS: atom_id res chain seq x y z
N VAL A 1 -4.51 -4.23 -8.50
CA VAL A 1 -4.26 -3.20 -7.49
C VAL A 1 -5.49 -2.31 -7.39
N ASN A 2 -6.10 -2.28 -6.24
CA ASN A 2 -7.28 -1.44 -5.98
C ASN A 2 -8.42 -1.65 -6.98
N GLY A 3 -8.62 -2.90 -7.44
CA GLY A 3 -9.64 -3.26 -8.41
C GLY A 3 -9.23 -3.12 -9.87
N ASP A 4 -8.10 -2.49 -10.17
CA ASP A 4 -7.58 -2.35 -11.51
C ASP A 4 -6.55 -3.45 -11.82
N ARG A 5 -6.60 -3.96 -13.04
CA ARG A 5 -5.64 -4.95 -13.50
C ARG A 5 -4.43 -4.25 -14.14
N TYR A 6 -3.25 -4.70 -13.76
CA TYR A 6 -1.98 -4.22 -14.34
C TYR A 6 -1.20 -5.40 -14.90
N GLU A 7 -0.70 -5.27 -16.12
CA GLU A 7 0.20 -6.22 -16.75
C GLU A 7 1.58 -5.56 -16.85
N LEU A 8 2.51 -6.03 -16.01
CA LEU A 8 3.82 -5.41 -15.86
C LEU A 8 4.92 -6.46 -16.04
N VAL A 9 6.03 -6.03 -16.62
CA VAL A 9 7.25 -6.83 -16.63
C VAL A 9 8.06 -6.49 -15.40
N VAL A 10 8.25 -7.45 -14.51
CA VAL A 10 8.99 -7.27 -13.27
C VAL A 10 10.19 -8.21 -13.20
N THR A 11 11.22 -7.79 -12.48
CA THR A 11 12.41 -8.62 -12.24
C THR A 11 12.26 -9.39 -10.92
N ASP A 12 13.08 -10.40 -10.72
CA ASP A 12 13.09 -11.18 -9.49
C ASP A 12 13.57 -10.39 -8.27
N ARG A 13 14.13 -9.19 -8.47
CA ARG A 13 14.60 -8.29 -7.41
C ARG A 13 13.56 -7.28 -6.95
N GLN A 14 12.53 -7.05 -7.75
CA GLN A 14 11.52 -6.06 -7.41
C GLN A 14 10.58 -6.58 -6.31
N THR A 15 10.37 -5.74 -5.30
CA THR A 15 9.36 -5.98 -4.26
C THR A 15 8.00 -5.43 -4.70
N LEU A 16 6.94 -5.80 -4.00
CA LEU A 16 5.63 -5.18 -4.22
C LEU A 16 5.70 -3.66 -4.03
N LEU A 17 6.48 -3.19 -3.06
CA LEU A 17 6.66 -1.75 -2.83
C LEU A 17 7.24 -1.06 -4.06
N ASP A 18 8.26 -1.64 -4.67
CA ASP A 18 8.87 -1.10 -5.89
C ASP A 18 7.83 -1.00 -7.02
N VAL A 19 7.06 -2.06 -7.23
CA VAL A 19 6.05 -2.10 -8.29
C VAL A 19 4.95 -1.07 -8.03
N ILE A 20 4.44 -1.00 -6.81
CA ILE A 20 3.36 -0.06 -6.45
C ILE A 20 3.80 1.39 -6.70
N ARG A 21 4.98 1.76 -6.24
CA ARG A 21 5.44 3.14 -6.33
C ARG A 21 5.98 3.52 -7.69
N ASP A 22 6.75 2.63 -8.33
CA ASP A 22 7.55 2.97 -9.50
C ASP A 22 6.86 2.56 -10.82
N GLU A 23 6.16 1.43 -10.84
CA GLU A 23 5.50 0.93 -12.04
C GLU A 23 4.02 1.35 -12.11
N VAL A 24 3.28 1.17 -11.02
CA VAL A 24 1.87 1.58 -10.95
C VAL A 24 1.75 3.09 -10.67
N GLY A 25 2.69 3.65 -9.95
CA GLY A 25 2.74 5.10 -9.70
C GLY A 25 1.91 5.56 -8.50
N LEU A 26 1.50 4.66 -7.63
CA LEU A 26 0.77 5.00 -6.42
C LEU A 26 1.76 5.32 -5.29
N LYS A 27 1.76 6.54 -4.81
CA LYS A 27 2.77 7.06 -3.87
C LYS A 27 2.33 7.05 -2.41
N GLY A 28 1.10 6.65 -2.11
CA GLY A 28 0.59 6.59 -0.74
C GLY A 28 1.30 5.55 0.12
N THR A 29 1.68 4.41 -0.45
CA THR A 29 2.50 3.40 0.23
C THR A 29 3.95 3.88 0.28
N LYS A 30 4.53 3.92 1.48
CA LYS A 30 5.82 4.59 1.71
C LYS A 30 6.97 3.62 1.89
N ARG A 31 8.17 4.10 1.56
CA ARG A 31 9.43 3.41 1.81
C ARG A 31 10.14 4.07 2.99
N GLY A 32 10.21 3.36 4.11
CA GLY A 32 10.90 3.86 5.31
C GLY A 32 12.21 3.11 5.58
N CYS A 33 12.11 1.86 6.05
CA CYS A 33 13.28 1.09 6.48
C CYS A 33 13.75 0.01 5.51
N THR A 34 12.85 -0.56 4.70
CA THR A 34 13.08 -1.73 3.82
C THR A 34 13.55 -3.01 4.54
N THR A 35 13.44 -3.05 5.87
CA THR A 35 13.84 -4.19 6.71
C THR A 35 12.69 -4.83 7.47
N GLY A 36 11.46 -4.32 7.30
CA GLY A 36 10.27 -4.80 8.00
C GLY A 36 10.04 -4.18 9.37
N ALA A 37 10.86 -3.20 9.78
CA ALA A 37 10.79 -2.62 11.11
C ALA A 37 9.77 -1.50 11.24
N CYS A 38 9.63 -0.62 10.23
CA CYS A 38 8.82 0.60 10.37
C CYS A 38 7.34 0.44 10.00
N GLY A 39 6.99 -0.49 9.11
CA GLY A 39 5.61 -0.77 8.71
C GLY A 39 4.95 0.27 7.81
N VAL A 40 5.65 1.32 7.37
CA VAL A 40 5.06 2.36 6.51
C VAL A 40 4.71 1.86 5.11
N CYS A 41 5.21 0.69 4.72
CA CYS A 41 4.93 0.03 3.46
C CYS A 41 3.74 -0.94 3.53
N THR A 42 3.03 -1.01 4.64
CA THR A 42 1.93 -1.96 4.84
C THR A 42 0.80 -1.74 3.83
N ILE A 43 0.37 -2.82 3.21
CA ILE A 43 -0.78 -2.89 2.31
C ILE A 43 -1.66 -4.07 2.73
N ASN A 44 -2.83 -4.21 2.12
CA ASN A 44 -3.72 -5.33 2.41
C ASN A 44 -3.78 -6.30 1.23
N ASP A 45 -3.88 -7.59 1.53
CA ASP A 45 -4.17 -8.61 0.54
C ASP A 45 -5.69 -8.70 0.25
N ALA A 46 -6.10 -9.67 -0.58
CA ALA A 46 -7.50 -9.85 -0.95
C ALA A 46 -8.41 -10.17 0.25
N SER A 47 -7.87 -10.74 1.31
CA SER A 47 -8.62 -11.07 2.53
C SER A 47 -8.69 -9.90 3.52
N GLY A 48 -7.99 -8.82 3.26
CA GLY A 48 -7.85 -7.69 4.19
C GLY A 48 -6.70 -7.85 5.18
N ALA A 49 -5.87 -8.90 5.05
CA ALA A 49 -4.71 -9.09 5.91
C ALA A 49 -3.60 -8.10 5.56
N ALA A 50 -2.92 -7.59 6.58
CA ALA A 50 -1.81 -6.66 6.42
C ALA A 50 -0.54 -7.40 5.97
N ILE A 51 0.12 -6.88 4.94
CA ILE A 51 1.39 -7.40 4.46
C ILE A 51 2.40 -6.27 4.31
N LEU A 52 3.68 -6.60 4.51
CA LEU A 52 4.78 -5.65 4.34
C LEU A 52 5.27 -5.70 2.89
N SER A 53 4.92 -4.71 2.09
CA SER A 53 5.23 -4.70 0.66
C SER A 53 6.74 -4.65 0.37
N CYS A 54 7.55 -4.11 1.28
CA CYS A 54 9.00 -4.07 1.10
C CYS A 54 9.69 -5.43 1.27
N LEU A 55 9.03 -6.40 1.91
CA LEU A 55 9.56 -7.75 2.13
C LEU A 55 8.90 -8.80 1.22
N THR A 56 8.02 -8.40 0.33
CA THR A 56 7.26 -9.30 -0.53
C THR A 56 7.75 -9.17 -1.97
N HIS A 57 8.16 -10.29 -2.58
CA HIS A 57 8.60 -10.30 -3.97
C HIS A 57 7.40 -10.15 -4.91
N ALA A 58 7.52 -9.23 -5.86
CA ALA A 58 6.42 -8.94 -6.79
C ALA A 58 6.03 -10.16 -7.63
N LEU A 59 6.99 -10.98 -8.06
CA LEU A 59 6.73 -12.16 -8.88
C LEU A 59 5.89 -13.22 -8.16
N GLU A 60 5.99 -13.32 -6.85
CA GLU A 60 5.21 -14.27 -6.05
C GLU A 60 3.75 -13.88 -5.96
N TRP A 61 3.42 -12.64 -6.30
CA TRP A 61 2.08 -12.07 -6.20
C TRP A 61 1.40 -11.86 -7.55
N ASP A 62 1.92 -12.48 -8.59
CA ASP A 62 1.25 -12.52 -9.89
C ASP A 62 -0.13 -13.15 -9.76
N GLY A 63 -1.15 -12.48 -10.28
CA GLY A 63 -2.55 -12.93 -10.17
C GLY A 63 -3.22 -12.60 -8.84
N GLU A 64 -2.50 -12.03 -7.88
CA GLU A 64 -3.07 -11.68 -6.57
C GLU A 64 -3.64 -10.26 -6.56
N ALA A 65 -4.67 -10.06 -5.73
CA ALA A 65 -5.26 -8.75 -5.52
C ALA A 65 -4.68 -8.08 -4.28
N ILE A 66 -4.36 -6.80 -4.40
CA ILE A 66 -3.87 -5.99 -3.27
C ILE A 66 -4.65 -4.68 -3.17
N THR A 67 -4.72 -4.13 -1.96
CA THR A 67 -5.31 -2.84 -1.69
C THR A 67 -4.30 -1.95 -1.00
N THR A 68 -4.06 -0.78 -1.57
CA THR A 68 -3.22 0.26 -0.97
C THR A 68 -4.11 1.30 -0.28
N ILE A 69 -3.48 2.30 0.37
CA ILE A 69 -4.22 3.39 1.02
C ILE A 69 -5.16 4.11 0.05
N GLU A 70 -4.76 4.25 -1.21
CA GLU A 70 -5.60 4.89 -2.24
C GLU A 70 -6.87 4.09 -2.53
N GLY A 71 -6.81 2.77 -2.37
CA GLY A 71 -7.95 1.88 -2.63
C GLY A 71 -8.99 1.83 -1.52
N LEU A 72 -8.73 2.42 -0.36
CA LEU A 72 -9.69 2.47 0.74
C LEU A 72 -10.78 3.52 0.50
N GLU A 73 -10.49 4.54 -0.28
CA GLU A 73 -11.50 5.50 -0.74
C GLU A 73 -12.40 4.84 -1.77
N LYS A 74 -13.71 4.98 -1.60
CA LYS A 74 -14.73 4.44 -2.51
C LYS A 74 -15.68 5.55 -2.95
N ASP A 75 -15.84 5.71 -4.26
CA ASP A 75 -16.80 6.67 -4.85
C ASP A 75 -16.64 8.11 -4.30
N GLY A 76 -15.39 8.53 -4.10
CA GLY A 76 -15.08 9.86 -3.55
C GLY A 76 -15.27 9.96 -2.05
N ARG A 77 -15.53 8.85 -1.34
CA ARG A 77 -15.71 8.83 0.11
C ARG A 77 -14.54 8.13 0.78
N LEU A 78 -14.01 8.77 1.81
CA LEU A 78 -12.97 8.18 2.64
C LEU A 78 -13.53 7.00 3.45
N ASP A 79 -12.71 5.99 3.65
CA ASP A 79 -12.98 4.93 4.62
C ASP A 79 -13.16 5.53 6.02
N ALA A 80 -13.91 4.84 6.89
CA ALA A 80 -14.21 5.35 8.24
C ALA A 80 -12.94 5.65 9.04
N ILE A 81 -11.90 4.84 8.92
CA ILE A 81 -10.62 5.08 9.61
C ILE A 81 -9.90 6.29 9.02
N GLN A 82 -9.86 6.40 7.70
CA GLN A 82 -9.28 7.58 7.03
C GLN A 82 -9.99 8.86 7.47
N GLN A 83 -11.32 8.83 7.50
CA GLN A 83 -12.12 9.96 7.93
C GLN A 83 -11.82 10.33 9.39
N ALA A 84 -11.67 9.34 10.27
CA ALA A 84 -11.35 9.59 11.68
C ALA A 84 -9.98 10.26 11.82
N PHE A 85 -8.98 9.86 11.04
CA PHE A 85 -7.66 10.51 11.06
C PHE A 85 -7.77 11.99 10.69
N VAL A 86 -8.59 12.32 9.69
CA VAL A 86 -8.83 13.70 9.28
C VAL A 86 -9.56 14.49 10.37
N GLU A 87 -10.65 13.93 10.90
CA GLU A 87 -11.50 14.62 11.89
C GLU A 87 -10.80 14.87 13.21
N TYR A 88 -10.00 13.93 13.67
CA TYR A 88 -9.32 14.01 14.97
C TYR A 88 -7.89 14.54 14.88
N GLY A 89 -7.44 14.89 13.68
CA GLY A 89 -6.10 15.44 13.49
C GLY A 89 -4.98 14.48 13.92
N ALA A 90 -5.15 13.19 13.68
CA ALA A 90 -4.21 12.16 14.11
C ALA A 90 -2.95 12.08 13.23
N VAL A 91 -2.48 13.22 12.76
CA VAL A 91 -1.39 13.33 11.78
C VAL A 91 -0.47 14.46 12.19
N GLN A 92 0.84 14.19 12.21
CA GLN A 92 1.85 15.25 12.24
C GLN A 92 2.38 15.49 10.84
N CYS A 93 3.48 14.83 10.41
CA CYS A 93 3.97 14.96 9.04
C CYS A 93 3.20 14.09 8.03
N GLY A 94 2.52 13.06 8.49
CA GLY A 94 1.70 12.19 7.64
C GLY A 94 2.45 11.04 6.98
N PHE A 95 3.77 10.90 7.18
CA PHE A 95 4.55 9.87 6.50
C PHE A 95 4.15 8.45 6.93
N CYS A 96 3.93 8.21 8.22
CA CYS A 96 3.53 6.91 8.74
C CYS A 96 2.05 6.59 8.56
N THR A 97 1.23 7.59 8.27
CA THR A 97 -0.24 7.48 8.30
C THR A 97 -0.79 6.37 7.40
N PRO A 98 -0.38 6.24 6.12
CA PRO A 98 -0.91 5.17 5.27
C PRO A 98 -0.63 3.77 5.81
N GLY A 99 0.52 3.56 6.40
CA GLY A 99 0.88 2.26 6.97
C GLY A 99 0.11 1.92 8.25
N VAL A 100 -0.25 2.95 9.03
CA VAL A 100 -1.05 2.75 10.27
C VAL A 100 -2.50 2.43 9.93
N ILE A 101 -3.07 3.11 8.94
CA ILE A 101 -4.44 2.86 8.50
C ILE A 101 -4.56 1.48 7.86
#